data_35a45532cd64663ed782aac9ab533284
#
_entry.id   35a45532cd64663ed782aac9ab533284
#
_cell.length_a   1.000
_cell.length_b   1.000
_cell.length_c   1.000
_cell.angle_alpha   90.00
_cell.angle_beta   90.00
_cell.angle_gamma   90.00
#
_symmetry.space_group_name_H-M   'P 1'
#
loop_
_entity.id
_entity.type
_entity.pdbx_description
1 polymer ?
#
loop_
_entity_poly.entity_id
_entity_poly.type
_entity_poly.pdbx_seq_one_letter_code
_entity_poly.pdbx_strand_id
1 'polypeptide(L)'
;MRPSTGSSADPREGGNGLPRLRSRVLLAAAMAVLAIAVMSATAVGVLSGRSAAAAVPRQGRSVAAPRPAALAADPRTSCTAVAHIGDSTSVGMVSPQWLPDAAPRLAAQYRGVGVQREWIDASGGRSVVEELPGQQNGYRIASAWYGAGFRGCWVIALGTNDAANVAAGSGVSMMARVRQMMAAVHGEPVLWVNAQTGLASGPWSEANMQQWNETLVQASERYPNMRIFNWAGMVQPGWHLADGIHYTSAGYAIRAAAIAHALASAFPAHGHSNTVVVSN
;
A
#
# COMPACT_ATOMS: atom_id res chain seq x y z
N MET A 1 -23.19 23.69 -76.47
CA MET A 1 -23.04 25.16 -76.51
C MET A 1 -22.42 25.63 -75.26
N ARG A 2 -21.21 26.12 -75.26
CA ARG A 2 -20.60 27.05 -74.33
C ARG A 2 -21.21 28.44 -74.52
N PRO A 3 -21.04 29.49 -73.66
CA PRO A 3 -19.95 29.76 -72.70
C PRO A 3 -20.44 30.36 -71.34
N SER A 4 -19.55 30.45 -70.42
CA SER A 4 -18.64 31.52 -69.93
C SER A 4 -19.29 32.39 -68.80
N THR A 5 -18.68 32.80 -67.81
CA THR A 5 -17.58 33.57 -67.28
C THR A 5 -17.90 33.82 -65.82
N GLY A 6 -17.08 33.71 -64.88
CA GLY A 6 -15.93 34.51 -64.53
C GLY A 6 -16.24 35.36 -63.31
N SER A 7 -15.52 35.29 -62.27
CA SER A 7 -14.95 36.43 -61.56
C SER A 7 -14.46 36.04 -60.14
N SER A 8 -13.22 36.33 -59.99
CA SER A 8 -12.39 36.41 -58.80
C SER A 8 -12.93 37.37 -57.73
N ALA A 9 -12.72 37.06 -56.49
CA ALA A 9 -12.38 38.03 -55.45
C ALA A 9 -11.66 37.33 -54.27
N ASP A 10 -10.62 37.98 -53.83
CA ASP A 10 -9.50 37.75 -53.00
C ASP A 10 -9.82 37.71 -51.49
N PRO A 11 -8.90 37.17 -50.65
CA PRO A 11 -9.15 36.81 -49.26
C PRO A 11 -8.86 37.99 -48.29
N ARG A 12 -9.61 38.03 -47.21
CA ARG A 12 -9.20 38.85 -46.05
C ARG A 12 -9.24 37.98 -44.78
N GLU A 13 -8.09 37.84 -44.25
CA GLU A 13 -7.67 37.67 -42.87
C GLU A 13 -8.80 37.76 -41.79
N GLY A 14 -8.84 36.75 -40.98
CA GLY A 14 -9.55 36.74 -39.72
C GLY A 14 -8.89 35.73 -38.81
N GLY A 15 -7.82 36.13 -38.15
CA GLY A 15 -7.15 35.35 -37.15
C GLY A 15 -8.07 35.10 -35.94
N ASN A 16 -8.35 33.86 -35.66
CA ASN A 16 -8.91 33.47 -34.36
C ASN A 16 -7.87 32.63 -33.62
N GLY A 17 -7.24 33.31 -32.68
CA GLY A 17 -6.34 32.71 -31.74
C GLY A 17 -7.05 31.66 -30.89
N LEU A 18 -6.58 30.43 -30.98
CA LEU A 18 -6.89 29.36 -30.05
C LEU A 18 -6.32 29.75 -28.68
N PRO A 19 -7.08 29.64 -27.59
CA PRO A 19 -6.53 29.85 -26.26
C PRO A 19 -5.56 28.72 -25.94
N ARG A 20 -4.31 29.07 -25.74
CA ARG A 20 -3.29 28.20 -25.15
C ARG A 20 -3.72 27.84 -23.74
N LEU A 21 -4.41 26.71 -23.57
CA LEU A 21 -4.63 26.11 -22.27
C LEU A 21 -3.27 25.63 -21.75
N ARG A 22 -2.85 26.30 -20.72
CA ARG A 22 -1.53 26.17 -20.09
C ARG A 22 -1.42 24.80 -19.44
N SER A 23 -0.52 23.98 -19.93
CA SER A 23 0.07 22.84 -19.26
C SER A 23 0.78 23.28 -17.98
N ARG A 24 0.08 23.33 -16.85
CA ARG A 24 0.64 23.62 -15.52
C ARG A 24 0.41 22.55 -14.47
N VAL A 25 0.04 21.32 -14.87
CA VAL A 25 -0.32 20.25 -13.94
C VAL A 25 0.73 19.13 -13.85
N LEU A 26 1.82 19.17 -14.62
CA LEU A 26 2.77 18.04 -14.69
C LEU A 26 4.07 18.20 -13.88
N LEU A 27 4.18 19.19 -12.97
CA LEU A 27 5.46 19.41 -12.25
C LEU A 27 5.45 19.02 -10.76
N ALA A 28 4.38 18.50 -10.19
CA ALA A 28 4.34 18.17 -8.75
C ALA A 28 4.70 16.71 -8.41
N ALA A 29 4.74 15.81 -9.39
CA ALA A 29 4.97 14.38 -9.13
C ALA A 29 6.45 13.93 -9.20
N ALA A 30 7.37 14.80 -9.61
CA ALA A 30 8.75 14.39 -9.90
C ALA A 30 9.76 14.58 -8.74
N MET A 31 9.37 15.12 -7.58
CA MET A 31 10.31 15.50 -6.52
C MET A 31 10.41 14.52 -5.33
N ALA A 32 9.70 13.41 -5.34
CA ALA A 32 9.74 12.46 -4.22
C ALA A 32 10.72 11.27 -4.42
N VAL A 33 11.48 11.22 -5.51
CA VAL A 33 12.33 10.05 -5.82
C VAL A 33 13.82 10.27 -5.49
N LEU A 34 14.26 11.48 -5.11
CA LEU A 34 15.70 11.78 -4.97
C LEU A 34 16.10 12.29 -3.58
N ALA A 35 15.87 11.50 -2.52
CA ALA A 35 16.50 11.73 -1.23
C ALA A 35 16.76 10.41 -0.49
N ILE A 36 17.54 9.51 -1.10
CA ILE A 36 18.24 8.46 -0.37
C ILE A 36 19.73 8.76 -0.45
N ALA A 37 20.19 9.76 0.31
CA ALA A 37 21.60 10.01 0.56
C ALA A 37 21.96 9.45 1.93
N VAL A 38 22.86 8.51 1.88
CA VAL A 38 23.74 7.93 2.89
C VAL A 38 23.96 8.85 4.11
N MET A 39 23.54 8.41 5.30
CA MET A 39 24.07 8.89 6.57
C MET A 39 24.86 7.76 7.23
N SER A 40 26.18 7.92 7.18
CA SER A 40 27.14 7.11 7.94
C SER A 40 27.09 7.54 9.41
N ALA A 41 26.79 6.62 10.31
CA ALA A 41 26.83 6.86 11.75
C ALA A 41 28.25 6.66 12.27
N THR A 42 28.84 7.72 12.82
CA THR A 42 30.06 7.66 13.65
C THR A 42 29.68 7.27 15.07
N ALA A 43 30.27 6.19 15.54
CA ALA A 43 30.20 5.74 16.93
C ALA A 43 31.05 6.63 17.83
N VAL A 44 30.47 7.14 18.91
CA VAL A 44 31.23 7.72 20.04
C VAL A 44 30.98 6.85 21.27
N GLY A 45 32.04 6.29 21.78
CA GLY A 45 32.05 5.51 23.00
C GLY A 45 31.93 6.38 24.25
N VAL A 46 31.19 5.91 25.25
CA VAL A 46 31.22 6.49 26.62
C VAL A 46 31.34 5.39 27.67
N LEU A 47 32.32 5.63 28.45
CA LEU A 47 32.85 5.00 29.65
C LEU A 47 31.87 4.38 30.67
N SER A 48 32.36 3.28 31.22
CA SER A 48 31.90 2.53 32.37
C SER A 48 31.86 3.33 33.66
N GLY A 49 30.74 3.33 34.37
CA GLY A 49 30.62 3.69 35.76
C GLY A 49 30.05 2.51 36.56
N ARG A 50 30.87 1.86 37.37
CA ARG A 50 30.45 0.88 38.35
C ARG A 50 29.85 1.59 39.59
N SER A 51 28.64 1.29 39.98
CA SER A 51 28.10 1.58 41.30
C SER A 51 27.60 0.28 41.93
N ALA A 52 28.22 -0.06 43.05
CA ALA A 52 27.81 -1.17 43.88
C ALA A 52 26.55 -0.76 44.67
N ALA A 53 25.50 -1.54 44.63
CA ALA A 53 24.35 -1.40 45.48
C ALA A 53 24.12 -2.71 46.27
N ALA A 54 23.94 -2.53 47.57
CA ALA A 54 23.82 -3.56 48.60
C ALA A 54 22.55 -4.42 48.43
N ALA A 55 22.70 -5.71 48.68
CA ALA A 55 21.62 -6.70 48.68
C ALA A 55 20.76 -6.62 49.94
N VAL A 56 19.46 -6.51 49.77
CA VAL A 56 18.44 -6.72 50.81
C VAL A 56 17.71 -8.02 50.48
N PRO A 57 17.60 -8.98 51.42
CA PRO A 57 16.88 -10.22 51.15
C PRO A 57 15.37 -10.00 51.23
N ARG A 58 14.67 -10.18 50.10
CA ARG A 58 13.21 -10.28 50.08
C ARG A 58 12.80 -11.75 50.09
N GLN A 59 12.08 -12.13 51.15
CA GLN A 59 11.33 -13.39 51.20
C GLN A 59 10.25 -13.38 50.12
N GLY A 60 10.44 -14.17 49.05
CA GLY A 60 9.51 -14.30 47.96
C GLY A 60 8.38 -15.28 48.30
N ARG A 61 7.15 -14.78 48.38
CA ARG A 61 5.97 -15.61 48.13
C ARG A 61 6.01 -16.00 46.65
N SER A 62 6.18 -17.29 46.37
CA SER A 62 6.05 -17.87 45.05
C SER A 62 4.60 -17.69 44.55
N VAL A 63 4.35 -16.66 43.76
CA VAL A 63 3.14 -16.57 42.96
C VAL A 63 3.43 -17.41 41.71
N ALA A 64 2.70 -18.52 41.55
CA ALA A 64 2.78 -19.32 40.34
C ALA A 64 2.62 -18.42 39.12
N ALA A 65 3.61 -18.42 38.22
CA ALA A 65 3.53 -17.69 36.96
C ALA A 65 2.27 -18.13 36.21
N PRO A 66 1.48 -17.20 35.63
CA PRO A 66 0.36 -17.57 34.82
C PRO A 66 0.86 -18.46 33.69
N ARG A 67 0.24 -19.61 33.55
CA ARG A 67 0.50 -20.57 32.46
C ARG A 67 0.36 -19.78 31.16
N PRO A 68 1.34 -19.81 30.26
CA PRO A 68 1.18 -19.13 28.98
C PRO A 68 -0.10 -19.66 28.35
N ALA A 69 -0.99 -18.76 27.95
CA ALA A 69 -2.13 -19.10 27.11
C ALA A 69 -1.59 -19.94 25.95
N ALA A 70 -2.24 -21.07 25.68
CA ALA A 70 -1.86 -21.93 24.56
C ALA A 70 -1.64 -21.01 23.37
N LEU A 71 -0.43 -21.04 22.80
CA LEU A 71 -0.10 -20.33 21.58
C LEU A 71 -1.21 -20.68 20.59
N ALA A 72 -2.02 -19.70 20.20
CA ALA A 72 -3.00 -19.91 19.15
C ALA A 72 -2.23 -20.51 17.98
N ALA A 73 -2.71 -21.63 17.45
CA ALA A 73 -2.07 -22.29 16.30
C ALA A 73 -1.82 -21.22 15.25
N ASP A 74 -0.62 -21.19 14.67
CA ASP A 74 -0.25 -20.23 13.65
C ASP A 74 -1.38 -20.12 12.62
N PRO A 75 -1.94 -18.93 12.38
CA PRO A 75 -3.08 -18.78 11.50
C PRO A 75 -2.70 -19.24 10.10
N ARG A 76 -3.47 -20.18 9.55
CA ARG A 76 -3.30 -20.67 8.18
C ARG A 76 -4.38 -20.11 7.28
N THR A 77 -4.00 -19.73 6.07
CA THR A 77 -4.93 -19.22 5.05
C THR A 77 -5.38 -20.34 4.09
N SER A 78 -6.61 -20.20 3.58
CA SER A 78 -7.10 -20.99 2.44
C SER A 78 -6.51 -20.51 1.10
N CYS A 79 -5.85 -19.35 1.07
CA CYS A 79 -5.22 -18.76 -0.10
C CYS A 79 -3.91 -19.49 -0.44
N THR A 80 -3.96 -20.50 -1.31
CA THR A 80 -2.75 -21.21 -1.75
C THR A 80 -1.92 -20.44 -2.77
N ALA A 81 -2.54 -19.50 -3.50
CA ALA A 81 -1.90 -18.56 -4.41
C ALA A 81 -2.29 -17.13 -4.04
N VAL A 82 -1.30 -16.22 -4.01
CA VAL A 82 -1.50 -14.80 -3.67
C VAL A 82 -0.86 -13.90 -4.72
N ALA A 83 -1.64 -12.92 -5.19
CA ALA A 83 -1.15 -11.78 -5.96
C ALA A 83 -1.12 -10.54 -5.06
N HIS A 84 0.05 -9.96 -4.85
CA HIS A 84 0.23 -8.74 -4.08
C HIS A 84 0.63 -7.59 -5.00
N ILE A 85 -0.20 -6.54 -5.04
CA ILE A 85 0.09 -5.30 -5.77
C ILE A 85 0.24 -4.18 -4.76
N GLY A 86 1.42 -3.54 -4.74
CA GLY A 86 1.74 -2.51 -3.76
C GLY A 86 2.41 -1.27 -4.34
N ASP A 87 2.40 -0.22 -3.55
CA ASP A 87 3.12 1.03 -3.78
C ASP A 87 4.48 1.05 -3.05
N SER A 88 5.05 2.26 -2.83
CA SER A 88 6.32 2.44 -2.13
C SER A 88 6.29 1.89 -0.69
N THR A 89 5.13 1.85 -0.04
CA THR A 89 4.99 1.28 1.30
C THR A 89 5.13 -0.25 1.33
N SER A 90 5.08 -0.89 0.17
CA SER A 90 5.36 -2.32 -0.01
C SER A 90 6.79 -2.62 -0.47
N VAL A 91 7.47 -1.67 -1.11
CA VAL A 91 8.83 -1.88 -1.66
C VAL A 91 9.80 -2.35 -0.58
N GLY A 92 9.77 -1.75 0.62
CA GLY A 92 10.67 -2.14 1.70
C GLY A 92 10.42 -3.56 2.22
N MET A 93 9.19 -4.07 2.12
CA MET A 93 8.85 -5.43 2.54
C MET A 93 9.45 -6.53 1.63
N VAL A 94 9.84 -6.19 0.41
CA VAL A 94 10.44 -7.12 -0.56
C VAL A 94 11.93 -6.87 -0.80
N SER A 95 12.44 -5.72 -0.35
CA SER A 95 13.80 -5.27 -0.62
C SER A 95 14.83 -5.85 0.36
N PRO A 96 15.90 -6.50 -0.13
CA PRO A 96 17.01 -6.91 0.73
C PRO A 96 17.79 -5.72 1.33
N GLN A 97 17.66 -4.52 0.77
CA GLN A 97 18.24 -3.31 1.33
C GLN A 97 17.58 -2.92 2.67
N TRP A 98 16.26 -3.08 2.78
CA TRP A 98 15.51 -2.77 3.99
C TRP A 98 15.44 -3.95 4.95
N LEU A 99 15.32 -5.17 4.42
CA LEU A 99 15.22 -6.42 5.16
C LEU A 99 16.31 -7.38 4.62
N PRO A 100 17.55 -7.28 5.12
CA PRO A 100 18.67 -8.11 4.65
C PRO A 100 18.36 -9.60 4.78
N ASP A 101 17.79 -10.01 5.90
CA ASP A 101 17.33 -11.39 6.11
C ASP A 101 16.06 -11.66 5.29
N ALA A 102 15.97 -12.88 4.76
CA ALA A 102 14.83 -13.29 3.96
C ALA A 102 13.57 -13.56 4.81
N ALA A 103 13.74 -14.01 6.05
CA ALA A 103 12.64 -14.42 6.92
C ALA A 103 11.57 -13.33 7.16
N PRO A 104 11.91 -12.04 7.45
CA PRO A 104 10.90 -11.00 7.61
C PRO A 104 10.33 -10.47 6.29
N ARG A 105 10.84 -10.89 5.12
CA ARG A 105 10.31 -10.40 3.84
C ARG A 105 8.93 -10.98 3.54
N LEU A 106 8.12 -10.22 2.82
CA LEU A 106 6.73 -10.51 2.54
C LEU A 106 6.48 -11.92 1.97
N ALA A 107 7.30 -12.36 1.02
CA ALA A 107 7.19 -13.70 0.43
C ALA A 107 7.35 -14.82 1.48
N ALA A 108 8.30 -14.67 2.42
CA ALA A 108 8.50 -15.62 3.51
C ALA A 108 7.32 -15.60 4.50
N GLN A 109 6.78 -14.40 4.79
CA GLN A 109 5.61 -14.25 5.65
C GLN A 109 4.37 -14.92 5.04
N TYR A 110 4.12 -14.77 3.74
CA TYR A 110 3.05 -15.48 3.05
C TYR A 110 3.22 -17.01 3.12
N ARG A 111 4.42 -17.53 2.89
CA ARG A 111 4.69 -18.96 3.05
C ARG A 111 4.47 -19.43 4.49
N GLY A 112 4.80 -18.61 5.48
CA GLY A 112 4.55 -18.87 6.90
C GLY A 112 3.08 -19.15 7.20
N VAL A 113 2.15 -18.49 6.54
CA VAL A 113 0.70 -18.69 6.72
C VAL A 113 0.09 -19.69 5.73
N GLY A 114 0.90 -20.39 4.91
CA GLY A 114 0.43 -21.49 4.07
C GLY A 114 0.26 -21.16 2.58
N VAL A 115 0.63 -19.96 2.13
CA VAL A 115 0.70 -19.63 0.69
C VAL A 115 1.80 -20.45 0.04
N GLN A 116 1.49 -21.08 -1.09
CA GLN A 116 2.41 -21.93 -1.85
C GLN A 116 3.03 -21.19 -3.04
N ARG A 117 2.33 -20.19 -3.57
CA ARG A 117 2.73 -19.42 -4.76
C ARG A 117 2.35 -17.97 -4.60
N GLU A 118 3.33 -17.10 -4.73
CA GLU A 118 3.14 -15.66 -4.65
C GLU A 118 3.58 -14.93 -5.93
N TRP A 119 2.76 -13.98 -6.38
CA TRP A 119 3.08 -12.97 -7.39
C TRP A 119 3.11 -11.63 -6.69
N ILE A 120 4.27 -11.00 -6.60
CA ILE A 120 4.43 -9.75 -5.85
C ILE A 120 5.00 -8.69 -6.78
N ASP A 121 4.31 -7.56 -6.92
CA ASP A 121 4.79 -6.38 -7.62
C ASP A 121 4.54 -5.14 -6.76
N ALA A 122 5.63 -4.49 -6.34
CA ALA A 122 5.62 -3.27 -5.54
C ALA A 122 6.53 -2.22 -6.20
N SER A 123 6.03 -1.00 -6.35
CA SER A 123 6.79 0.07 -6.98
C SER A 123 6.44 1.44 -6.41
N GLY A 124 7.44 2.34 -6.32
CA GLY A 124 7.25 3.68 -5.78
C GLY A 124 6.21 4.49 -6.55
N GLY A 125 5.38 5.26 -5.86
CA GLY A 125 4.40 6.16 -6.46
C GLY A 125 3.21 5.49 -7.13
N ARG A 126 3.11 4.13 -7.12
CA ARG A 126 2.02 3.42 -7.77
C ARG A 126 0.67 3.78 -7.17
N SER A 127 -0.31 4.02 -8.02
CA SER A 127 -1.73 4.11 -7.69
C SER A 127 -2.55 3.11 -8.51
N VAL A 128 -3.84 3.05 -8.25
CA VAL A 128 -4.75 2.19 -9.02
C VAL A 128 -4.85 2.65 -10.48
N VAL A 129 -4.86 3.97 -10.72
CA VAL A 129 -5.26 4.55 -12.01
C VAL A 129 -4.14 5.29 -12.72
N GLU A 130 -3.41 6.18 -12.03
CA GLU A 130 -2.36 6.96 -12.66
C GLU A 130 -1.15 6.09 -12.98
N GLU A 131 -0.53 6.36 -14.12
CA GLU A 131 0.71 5.73 -14.54
C GLU A 131 1.87 6.72 -14.43
N LEU A 132 2.98 6.25 -13.89
CA LEU A 132 4.25 6.93 -13.95
C LEU A 132 5.05 6.45 -15.18
N PRO A 133 5.94 7.27 -15.74
CA PRO A 133 6.77 6.85 -16.86
C PRO A 133 7.50 5.53 -16.61
N GLY A 134 7.31 4.55 -17.49
CA GLY A 134 7.92 3.23 -17.38
C GLY A 134 7.32 2.30 -16.35
N GLN A 135 6.19 2.66 -15.72
CA GLN A 135 5.57 1.88 -14.66
C GLN A 135 4.06 1.72 -14.90
N GLN A 136 3.58 0.49 -14.88
CA GLN A 136 2.15 0.21 -14.93
C GLN A 136 1.46 0.55 -13.60
N ASN A 137 0.22 1.05 -13.68
CA ASN A 137 -0.65 1.21 -12.53
C ASN A 137 -1.19 -0.12 -12.01
N GLY A 138 -1.81 -0.09 -10.82
CA GLY A 138 -2.32 -1.31 -10.18
C GLY A 138 -3.40 -2.01 -10.98
N TYR A 139 -4.31 -1.27 -11.62
CA TYR A 139 -5.36 -1.83 -12.45
C TYR A 139 -4.81 -2.62 -13.65
N ARG A 140 -3.79 -2.09 -14.35
CA ARG A 140 -3.19 -2.78 -15.49
C ARG A 140 -2.46 -4.05 -15.08
N ILE A 141 -1.75 -4.03 -13.95
CA ILE A 141 -1.09 -5.22 -13.41
C ILE A 141 -2.12 -6.29 -13.06
N ALA A 142 -3.19 -5.93 -12.33
CA ALA A 142 -4.25 -6.86 -11.96
C ALA A 142 -4.90 -7.48 -13.21
N SER A 143 -5.25 -6.66 -14.21
CA SER A 143 -5.84 -7.11 -15.47
C SER A 143 -4.90 -8.04 -16.25
N ALA A 144 -3.60 -7.70 -16.32
CA ALA A 144 -2.61 -8.52 -17.00
C ALA A 144 -2.41 -9.87 -16.29
N TRP A 145 -2.34 -9.89 -14.98
CA TRP A 145 -2.15 -11.12 -14.22
C TRP A 145 -3.37 -12.03 -14.28
N TYR A 146 -4.58 -11.45 -14.17
CA TYR A 146 -5.81 -12.22 -14.36
C TYR A 146 -5.89 -12.79 -15.78
N GLY A 147 -5.55 -11.99 -16.81
CA GLY A 147 -5.47 -12.42 -18.20
C GLY A 147 -4.42 -13.51 -18.45
N ALA A 148 -3.31 -13.49 -17.71
CA ALA A 148 -2.28 -14.53 -17.73
C ALA A 148 -2.67 -15.80 -16.95
N GLY A 149 -3.89 -15.89 -16.44
CA GLY A 149 -4.43 -17.07 -15.78
C GLY A 149 -4.20 -17.12 -14.26
N PHE A 150 -3.79 -16.00 -13.61
CA PHE A 150 -3.75 -15.99 -12.15
C PHE A 150 -5.17 -16.19 -11.59
N ARG A 151 -5.29 -17.14 -10.66
CA ARG A 151 -6.48 -17.38 -9.83
C ARG A 151 -6.02 -17.61 -8.40
N GLY A 152 -6.68 -16.94 -7.45
CA GLY A 152 -6.32 -16.97 -6.04
C GLY A 152 -6.67 -15.68 -5.33
N CYS A 153 -6.10 -15.47 -4.15
CA CYS A 153 -6.38 -14.29 -3.35
C CYS A 153 -5.52 -13.10 -3.81
N TRP A 154 -6.14 -11.92 -3.80
CA TRP A 154 -5.46 -10.66 -4.14
C TRP A 154 -5.23 -9.85 -2.87
N VAL A 155 -4.01 -9.38 -2.68
CA VAL A 155 -3.68 -8.38 -1.66
C VAL A 155 -3.38 -7.06 -2.37
N ILE A 156 -4.25 -6.08 -2.15
CA ILE A 156 -4.12 -4.76 -2.74
C ILE A 156 -3.63 -3.79 -1.68
N ALA A 157 -2.34 -3.46 -1.73
CA ALA A 157 -1.69 -2.52 -0.82
C ALA A 157 -1.45 -1.18 -1.53
N LEU A 158 -2.54 -0.61 -2.04
CA LEU A 158 -2.62 0.67 -2.75
C LEU A 158 -3.65 1.56 -2.04
N GLY A 159 -3.43 2.87 -2.13
CA GLY A 159 -4.31 3.87 -1.53
C GLY A 159 -3.59 5.14 -1.15
N THR A 160 -2.34 5.05 -0.71
CA THR A 160 -1.55 6.23 -0.30
C THR A 160 -1.42 7.25 -1.43
N ASN A 161 -1.05 6.80 -2.63
CA ASN A 161 -0.96 7.67 -3.79
C ASN A 161 -2.34 7.96 -4.42
N ASP A 162 -3.28 7.04 -4.29
CA ASP A 162 -4.65 7.25 -4.77
C ASP A 162 -5.34 8.41 -4.03
N ALA A 163 -5.27 8.41 -2.70
CA ALA A 163 -5.79 9.49 -1.87
C ALA A 163 -5.10 10.82 -2.21
N ALA A 164 -3.78 10.82 -2.34
CA ALA A 164 -3.01 12.01 -2.69
C ALA A 164 -3.36 12.54 -4.08
N ASN A 165 -3.52 11.69 -5.07
CA ASN A 165 -3.88 12.08 -6.42
C ASN A 165 -5.29 12.70 -6.48
N VAL A 166 -6.25 12.15 -5.73
CA VAL A 166 -7.60 12.74 -5.62
C VAL A 166 -7.54 14.11 -4.94
N ALA A 167 -6.80 14.23 -3.84
CA ALA A 167 -6.60 15.50 -3.15
C ALA A 167 -5.87 16.56 -4.03
N ALA A 168 -5.03 16.12 -4.95
CA ALA A 168 -4.36 16.95 -5.95
C ALA A 168 -5.21 17.27 -7.18
N GLY A 169 -6.49 16.84 -7.23
CA GLY A 169 -7.44 17.18 -8.28
C GLY A 169 -7.55 16.16 -9.41
N SER A 170 -7.18 14.89 -9.20
CA SER A 170 -7.48 13.83 -10.17
C SER A 170 -8.98 13.73 -10.44
N GLY A 171 -9.35 13.62 -11.72
CA GLY A 171 -10.74 13.47 -12.15
C GLY A 171 -11.37 12.12 -11.84
N VAL A 172 -10.59 11.14 -11.34
CA VAL A 172 -11.08 9.81 -10.99
C VAL A 172 -11.25 9.71 -9.48
N SER A 173 -12.51 9.61 -9.02
CA SER A 173 -12.83 9.55 -7.59
C SER A 173 -12.28 8.29 -6.91
N MET A 174 -12.10 8.32 -5.58
CA MET A 174 -11.65 7.17 -4.77
C MET A 174 -12.52 5.93 -5.03
N MET A 175 -13.84 6.07 -5.00
CA MET A 175 -14.77 4.96 -5.25
C MET A 175 -14.64 4.39 -6.68
N ALA A 176 -14.38 5.23 -7.69
CA ALA A 176 -14.17 4.77 -9.06
C ALA A 176 -12.91 3.92 -9.19
N ARG A 177 -11.83 4.28 -8.48
CA ARG A 177 -10.58 3.52 -8.40
C ARG A 177 -10.81 2.12 -7.80
N VAL A 178 -11.50 2.07 -6.66
CA VAL A 178 -11.84 0.78 -6.01
C VAL A 178 -12.65 -0.09 -6.96
N ARG A 179 -13.67 0.48 -7.64
CA ARG A 179 -14.49 -0.26 -8.61
C ARG A 179 -13.67 -0.81 -9.79
N GLN A 180 -12.72 -0.04 -10.30
CA GLN A 180 -11.83 -0.50 -11.38
C GLN A 180 -11.00 -1.70 -10.94
N MET A 181 -10.38 -1.61 -9.75
CA MET A 181 -9.57 -2.71 -9.22
C MET A 181 -10.42 -3.96 -8.97
N MET A 182 -11.59 -3.81 -8.35
CA MET A 182 -12.49 -4.94 -8.09
C MET A 182 -13.02 -5.58 -9.37
N ALA A 183 -13.20 -4.80 -10.44
CA ALA A 183 -13.53 -5.35 -11.76
C ALA A 183 -12.37 -6.16 -12.35
N ALA A 184 -11.12 -5.71 -12.19
CA ALA A 184 -9.93 -6.39 -12.72
C ALA A 184 -9.66 -7.75 -12.05
N VAL A 185 -10.09 -7.95 -10.81
CA VAL A 185 -9.90 -9.22 -10.07
C VAL A 185 -11.08 -10.20 -10.25
N HIS A 186 -12.13 -9.81 -10.99
CA HIS A 186 -13.22 -10.69 -11.44
C HIS A 186 -13.87 -11.55 -10.35
N GLY A 187 -14.09 -11.00 -9.15
CA GLY A 187 -14.77 -11.70 -8.05
C GLY A 187 -13.87 -12.61 -7.21
N GLU A 188 -12.58 -12.73 -7.52
CA GLU A 188 -11.61 -13.43 -6.67
C GLU A 188 -11.53 -12.78 -5.27
N PRO A 189 -11.11 -13.52 -4.22
CA PRO A 189 -10.96 -12.97 -2.88
C PRO A 189 -9.95 -11.81 -2.82
N VAL A 190 -10.32 -10.71 -2.18
CA VAL A 190 -9.47 -9.51 -2.04
C VAL A 190 -9.26 -9.16 -0.58
N LEU A 191 -8.01 -9.00 -0.16
CA LEU A 191 -7.63 -8.29 1.06
C LEU A 191 -7.07 -6.92 0.66
N TRP A 192 -7.79 -5.85 0.98
CA TRP A 192 -7.30 -4.50 0.75
C TRP A 192 -6.63 -3.96 2.02
N VAL A 193 -5.37 -3.56 1.93
CA VAL A 193 -4.64 -2.96 3.05
C VAL A 193 -4.95 -1.47 3.05
N ASN A 194 -5.55 -0.95 4.12
CA ASN A 194 -5.85 0.46 4.21
C ASN A 194 -4.59 1.32 4.39
N ALA A 195 -4.71 2.63 4.17
CA ALA A 195 -3.60 3.57 4.15
C ALA A 195 -3.50 4.37 5.45
N GLN A 196 -2.25 4.76 5.80
CA GLN A 196 -1.96 5.64 6.93
C GLN A 196 -0.66 6.39 6.66
N THR A 197 -0.61 7.66 7.08
CA THR A 197 0.61 8.49 7.08
C THR A 197 0.70 9.30 8.37
N GLY A 198 1.89 9.79 8.70
CA GLY A 198 2.11 10.70 9.82
C GLY A 198 2.00 12.17 9.47
N LEU A 199 1.46 12.53 8.29
CA LEU A 199 1.44 13.91 7.78
C LEU A 199 0.15 14.64 8.15
N ALA A 200 0.28 15.81 8.76
CA ALA A 200 -0.86 16.64 9.16
C ALA A 200 -1.51 17.40 7.99
N SER A 201 -0.80 17.60 6.87
CA SER A 201 -1.28 18.40 5.75
C SER A 201 -0.68 17.98 4.41
N GLY A 202 -1.19 18.54 3.31
CA GLY A 202 -0.78 18.21 1.95
C GLY A 202 -1.53 17.03 1.37
N PRO A 203 -1.22 16.65 0.11
CA PRO A 203 -1.93 15.57 -0.58
C PRO A 203 -1.86 14.21 0.15
N TRP A 204 -0.74 13.91 0.78
CA TRP A 204 -0.53 12.69 1.57
C TRP A 204 -0.92 12.83 3.05
N SER A 205 -1.74 13.82 3.42
CA SER A 205 -2.16 14.00 4.81
C SER A 205 -2.96 12.80 5.33
N GLU A 206 -2.88 12.55 6.63
CA GLU A 206 -3.66 11.51 7.29
C GLU A 206 -5.17 11.69 7.07
N ALA A 207 -5.66 12.93 6.99
CA ALA A 207 -7.06 13.19 6.68
C ALA A 207 -7.49 12.65 5.32
N ASN A 208 -6.62 12.72 4.29
CA ASN A 208 -6.90 12.13 2.98
C ASN A 208 -6.82 10.60 3.02
N MET A 209 -5.94 10.02 3.84
CA MET A 209 -5.88 8.58 4.06
C MET A 209 -7.16 8.07 4.73
N GLN A 210 -7.70 8.80 5.70
CA GLN A 210 -8.97 8.46 6.36
C GLN A 210 -10.13 8.44 5.36
N GLN A 211 -10.23 9.45 4.46
CA GLN A 211 -11.25 9.45 3.40
C GLN A 211 -11.13 8.26 2.45
N TRP A 212 -9.90 7.86 2.11
CA TRP A 212 -9.66 6.64 1.35
C TRP A 212 -10.15 5.41 2.11
N ASN A 213 -9.80 5.29 3.39
CA ASN A 213 -10.15 4.16 4.22
C ASN A 213 -11.68 4.02 4.40
N GLU A 214 -12.39 5.15 4.58
CA GLU A 214 -13.85 5.21 4.59
C GLU A 214 -14.44 4.74 3.26
N THR A 215 -13.82 5.13 2.13
CA THR A 215 -14.23 4.67 0.80
C THR A 215 -14.09 3.16 0.65
N LEU A 216 -13.03 2.56 1.20
CA LEU A 216 -12.86 1.09 1.20
C LEU A 216 -13.98 0.40 1.99
N VAL A 217 -14.37 0.93 3.16
CA VAL A 217 -15.47 0.41 3.96
C VAL A 217 -16.79 0.48 3.19
N GLN A 218 -17.11 1.62 2.60
CA GLN A 218 -18.32 1.78 1.75
C GLN A 218 -18.30 0.84 0.54
N ALA A 219 -17.14 0.62 -0.08
CA ALA A 219 -17.03 -0.29 -1.21
C ALA A 219 -17.27 -1.74 -0.80
N SER A 220 -16.83 -2.16 0.38
CA SER A 220 -16.98 -3.53 0.87
C SER A 220 -18.43 -3.98 1.00
N GLU A 221 -19.39 -3.04 1.15
CA GLU A 221 -20.82 -3.33 1.15
C GLU A 221 -21.33 -3.91 -0.20
N ARG A 222 -20.62 -3.59 -1.28
CA ARG A 222 -20.95 -4.03 -2.65
C ARG A 222 -20.14 -5.23 -3.12
N TYR A 223 -19.06 -5.55 -2.43
CA TYR A 223 -18.13 -6.59 -2.83
C TYR A 223 -17.95 -7.62 -1.70
N PRO A 224 -18.79 -8.67 -1.64
CA PRO A 224 -18.74 -9.69 -0.57
C PRO A 224 -17.42 -10.47 -0.55
N ASN A 225 -16.67 -10.45 -1.64
CA ASN A 225 -15.33 -11.03 -1.77
C ASN A 225 -14.20 -10.12 -1.26
N MET A 226 -14.52 -8.89 -0.81
CA MET A 226 -13.54 -7.91 -0.30
C MET A 226 -13.48 -7.97 1.22
N ARG A 227 -12.25 -7.97 1.75
CA ARG A 227 -11.92 -7.75 3.15
C ARG A 227 -10.93 -6.60 3.23
N ILE A 228 -10.90 -5.90 4.36
CA ILE A 228 -10.02 -4.76 4.60
C ILE A 228 -9.12 -5.09 5.77
N PHE A 229 -7.83 -5.03 5.57
CA PHE A 229 -6.88 -5.06 6.69
C PHE A 229 -6.71 -3.65 7.26
N ASN A 230 -7.04 -3.48 8.54
CA ASN A 230 -6.93 -2.21 9.26
C ASN A 230 -5.48 -1.93 9.71
N TRP A 231 -4.59 -1.75 8.73
CA TRP A 231 -3.21 -1.36 9.00
C TRP A 231 -3.12 -0.01 9.71
N ALA A 232 -3.96 0.96 9.32
CA ALA A 232 -4.01 2.29 9.92
C ALA A 232 -4.24 2.26 11.44
N GLY A 233 -5.04 1.30 11.92
CA GLY A 233 -5.28 1.12 13.35
C GLY A 233 -4.12 0.49 14.12
N MET A 234 -3.10 -0.03 13.44
CA MET A 234 -1.93 -0.69 14.04
C MET A 234 -0.68 0.19 14.05
N VAL A 235 -0.56 1.10 13.10
CA VAL A 235 0.67 1.87 12.90
C VAL A 235 1.01 2.69 14.15
N GLN A 236 2.28 2.63 14.54
CA GLN A 236 2.81 3.45 15.61
C GLN A 236 3.75 4.52 15.04
N PRO A 237 3.80 5.73 15.64
CA PRO A 237 4.60 6.83 15.12
C PRO A 237 6.07 6.48 14.87
N GLY A 238 6.68 5.66 15.73
CA GLY A 238 8.08 5.25 15.59
C GLY A 238 8.38 4.27 14.45
N TRP A 239 7.36 3.82 13.71
CA TRP A 239 7.55 2.94 12.55
C TRP A 239 7.77 3.69 11.25
N HIS A 240 7.41 4.99 11.19
CA HIS A 240 7.66 5.82 10.02
C HIS A 240 9.10 6.34 9.96
N LEU A 241 9.57 6.56 8.75
CA LEU A 241 10.71 7.43 8.47
C LEU A 241 10.33 8.89 8.71
N ALA A 242 11.32 9.78 8.66
CA ALA A 242 11.10 11.22 8.87
C ALA A 242 10.13 11.86 7.85
N ASP A 243 9.90 11.23 6.71
CA ASP A 243 8.94 11.70 5.70
C ASP A 243 7.47 11.43 6.08
N GLY A 244 7.22 10.68 7.15
CA GLY A 244 5.89 10.35 7.64
C GLY A 244 5.06 9.45 6.74
N ILE A 245 5.65 8.89 5.67
CA ILE A 245 4.98 8.03 4.69
C ILE A 245 5.56 6.62 4.69
N HIS A 246 6.88 6.52 4.53
CA HIS A 246 7.60 5.27 4.42
C HIS A 246 7.96 4.72 5.80
N TYR A 247 8.32 3.45 5.86
CA TYR A 247 8.58 2.76 7.12
C TYR A 247 10.08 2.50 7.34
N THR A 248 10.47 2.43 8.59
CA THR A 248 11.77 1.89 9.01
C THR A 248 11.85 0.40 8.65
N SER A 249 13.05 -0.19 8.68
CA SER A 249 13.21 -1.65 8.50
C SER A 249 12.34 -2.45 9.47
N ALA A 250 12.25 -2.04 10.73
CA ALA A 250 11.36 -2.66 11.71
C ALA A 250 9.89 -2.51 11.34
N GLY A 251 9.47 -1.32 10.88
CA GLY A 251 8.10 -1.06 10.40
C GLY A 251 7.75 -1.93 9.19
N TYR A 252 8.66 -2.09 8.23
CA TYR A 252 8.46 -2.98 7.08
C TYR A 252 8.34 -4.44 7.48
N ALA A 253 9.18 -4.93 8.40
CA ALA A 253 9.09 -6.30 8.90
C ALA A 253 7.76 -6.59 9.58
N ILE A 254 7.31 -5.67 10.45
CA ILE A 254 6.02 -5.77 11.15
C ILE A 254 4.87 -5.73 10.14
N ARG A 255 4.92 -4.81 9.16
CA ARG A 255 3.88 -4.70 8.13
C ARG A 255 3.76 -5.96 7.29
N ALA A 256 4.87 -6.57 6.88
CA ALA A 256 4.88 -7.81 6.12
C ALA A 256 4.23 -8.96 6.90
N ALA A 257 4.61 -9.15 8.16
CA ALA A 257 4.02 -10.15 9.04
C ALA A 257 2.52 -9.90 9.27
N ALA A 258 2.16 -8.64 9.55
CA ALA A 258 0.78 -8.26 9.82
C ALA A 258 -0.15 -8.48 8.60
N ILE A 259 0.31 -8.17 7.38
CA ILE A 259 -0.45 -8.45 6.15
C ILE A 259 -0.66 -9.95 5.95
N ALA A 260 0.36 -10.79 6.19
CA ALA A 260 0.22 -12.23 6.07
C ALA A 260 -0.76 -12.80 7.10
N HIS A 261 -0.71 -12.35 8.35
CA HIS A 261 -1.66 -12.74 9.40
C HIS A 261 -3.08 -12.26 9.07
N ALA A 262 -3.24 -11.03 8.59
CA ALA A 262 -4.54 -10.51 8.18
C ALA A 262 -5.14 -11.32 7.01
N LEU A 263 -4.30 -11.79 6.07
CA LEU A 263 -4.74 -12.69 5.00
C LEU A 263 -5.30 -14.00 5.56
N ALA A 264 -4.60 -14.59 6.54
CA ALA A 264 -5.05 -15.83 7.19
C ALA A 264 -6.34 -15.62 8.01
N SER A 265 -6.48 -14.46 8.65
CA SER A 265 -7.70 -14.11 9.41
C SER A 265 -8.89 -13.81 8.49
N ALA A 266 -8.65 -13.15 7.35
CA ALA A 266 -9.67 -12.82 6.36
C ALA A 266 -10.16 -14.06 5.59
N PHE A 267 -9.25 -14.97 5.26
CA PHE A 267 -9.49 -16.17 4.49
C PHE A 267 -8.85 -17.38 5.18
N PRO A 268 -9.43 -17.84 6.31
CA PRO A 268 -8.85 -18.93 7.10
C PRO A 268 -8.90 -20.27 6.36
N ALA A 269 -7.90 -21.15 6.61
CA ALA A 269 -7.86 -22.49 6.05
C ALA A 269 -9.01 -23.38 6.54
N HIS A 270 -9.54 -23.08 7.73
CA HIS A 270 -10.66 -23.79 8.34
C HIS A 270 -11.72 -22.81 8.82
N GLY A 271 -12.97 -23.11 8.52
CA GLY A 271 -14.10 -22.23 8.86
C GLY A 271 -14.28 -21.07 7.86
N HIS A 272 -15.09 -20.10 8.25
CA HIS A 272 -15.39 -18.90 7.46
C HIS A 272 -15.20 -17.66 8.33
N SER A 273 -14.64 -16.60 7.77
CA SER A 273 -14.62 -15.28 8.37
C SER A 273 -15.62 -14.38 7.65
N ASN A 274 -16.59 -13.87 8.40
CA ASN A 274 -17.52 -12.83 7.93
C ASN A 274 -17.04 -11.42 8.29
N THR A 275 -15.88 -11.29 8.92
CA THR A 275 -15.31 -10.01 9.34
C THR A 275 -14.86 -9.23 8.12
N VAL A 276 -15.49 -8.09 7.86
CA VAL A 276 -15.14 -7.21 6.73
C VAL A 276 -13.83 -6.48 7.00
N VAL A 277 -13.68 -5.89 8.19
CA VAL A 277 -12.47 -5.20 8.62
C VAL A 277 -11.70 -6.09 9.58
N VAL A 278 -10.53 -6.55 9.16
CA VAL A 278 -9.65 -7.44 9.93
C VAL A 278 -8.62 -6.60 10.68
N SER A 279 -8.45 -6.85 11.97
CA SER A 279 -7.37 -6.32 12.81
C SER A 279 -6.59 -7.50 13.40
N ASN A 280 -5.27 -7.34 13.54
CA ASN A 280 -4.40 -8.35 14.16
C ASN A 280 -4.35 -8.18 15.67
#